data_757cbc3f91d1dfac2b797488e0af1ab3
#
_entry.id   757cbc3f91d1dfac2b797488e0af1ab3
#
_cell.length_a   1.000
_cell.length_b   1.000
_cell.length_c   1.000
_cell.angle_alpha   90.00
_cell.angle_beta   90.00
_cell.angle_gamma   90.00
#
_symmetry.space_group_name_H-M   'P 1'
#
loop_
_entity.id
_entity.type
_entity.pdbx_description
1 polymer ?
#
loop_
_entity_poly.entity_id
_entity_poly.type
_entity_poly.pdbx_seq_one_letter_code
_entity_poly.pdbx_strand_id
1 'polypeptide(L)'
;MMRALLMFPAALLTMGLYAQQIPVEGRADSSVRVVIYEDLQCPDCAAFRRMLDEKLLPRYAAQVAFVHRDFPLAKHAWARRASIAARFFTEQNPQLGLEYRRFTMAHQPETNADNFNVRLAEFAKAHQIDPEAAVAALANPHYAELVEKDYQDGVSRGVVHTPTAFVNGRAFIETFSFEEISKGIDEALAH
;
A
#
# COMPACT_ATOMS: atom_id res chain seq x y z
N MET A 1 -7.13 -36.64 -54.82
CA MET A 1 -7.53 -36.67 -53.40
C MET A 1 -6.60 -35.74 -52.63
N MET A 2 -7.04 -34.49 -52.42
CA MET A 2 -6.23 -33.44 -51.79
C MET A 2 -6.77 -33.21 -50.37
N ARG A 3 -5.99 -33.58 -49.33
CA ARG A 3 -6.34 -33.36 -47.94
C ARG A 3 -5.99 -31.92 -47.56
N ALA A 4 -7.00 -31.10 -47.34
CA ALA A 4 -6.85 -29.77 -46.76
C ALA A 4 -6.48 -29.87 -45.29
N LEU A 5 -5.30 -29.36 -44.94
CA LEU A 5 -4.82 -29.25 -43.58
C LEU A 5 -5.39 -27.96 -42.97
N LEU A 6 -6.43 -28.08 -42.14
CA LEU A 6 -6.97 -26.97 -41.36
C LEU A 6 -5.97 -26.59 -40.28
N MET A 7 -5.22 -25.49 -40.48
CA MET A 7 -4.47 -24.82 -39.46
C MET A 7 -5.44 -24.05 -38.56
N PHE A 8 -5.65 -24.52 -37.33
CA PHE A 8 -6.24 -23.73 -36.25
C PHE A 8 -5.21 -22.72 -35.77
N PRO A 9 -5.53 -21.41 -35.73
CA PRO A 9 -4.67 -20.48 -35.04
C PRO A 9 -4.78 -20.74 -33.54
N ALA A 10 -3.66 -21.10 -32.90
CA ALA A 10 -3.53 -21.10 -31.45
C ALA A 10 -3.68 -19.66 -30.98
N ALA A 11 -4.86 -19.31 -30.47
CA ALA A 11 -5.05 -18.09 -29.69
C ALA A 11 -4.18 -18.23 -28.42
N LEU A 12 -3.02 -17.60 -28.43
CA LEU A 12 -2.24 -17.31 -27.24
C LEU A 12 -3.10 -16.43 -26.33
N LEU A 13 -3.78 -17.07 -25.37
CA LEU A 13 -4.32 -16.39 -24.21
C LEU A 13 -3.11 -15.79 -23.47
N THR A 14 -2.77 -14.55 -23.78
CA THR A 14 -2.00 -13.71 -22.87
C THR A 14 -2.91 -13.41 -21.68
N MET A 15 -2.97 -14.32 -20.73
CA MET A 15 -3.33 -13.99 -19.36
C MET A 15 -2.26 -12.98 -18.90
N GLY A 16 -2.57 -11.69 -19.09
CA GLY A 16 -1.86 -10.63 -18.41
C GLY A 16 -1.94 -10.95 -16.92
N LEU A 17 -0.84 -11.45 -16.37
CA LEU A 17 -0.58 -11.40 -14.95
C LEU A 17 -0.58 -9.90 -14.59
N TYR A 18 -1.75 -9.37 -14.27
CA TYR A 18 -1.84 -8.15 -13.48
C TYR A 18 -1.21 -8.51 -12.14
N ALA A 19 0.12 -8.44 -12.09
CA ALA A 19 0.83 -8.48 -10.84
C ALA A 19 0.19 -7.39 -10.00
N GLN A 20 -0.46 -7.80 -8.93
CA GLN A 20 -1.08 -6.94 -7.95
C GLN A 20 -0.03 -5.88 -7.58
N GLN A 21 -0.20 -4.64 -8.05
CA GLN A 21 0.79 -3.60 -7.84
C GLN A 21 0.76 -3.23 -6.35
N ILE A 22 1.62 -3.92 -5.60
CA ILE A 22 1.83 -3.63 -4.19
C ILE A 22 2.69 -2.38 -4.13
N PRO A 23 2.29 -1.33 -3.40
CA PRO A 23 3.10 -0.14 -3.25
C PRO A 23 4.42 -0.49 -2.56
N VAL A 24 5.54 -0.19 -3.23
CA VAL A 24 6.90 -0.43 -2.73
C VAL A 24 7.72 0.84 -2.86
N GLU A 25 8.38 1.22 -1.78
CA GLU A 25 9.39 2.27 -1.76
C GLU A 25 10.78 1.67 -1.59
N GLY A 26 11.79 2.36 -2.12
CA GLY A 26 13.16 1.89 -2.10
C GLY A 26 13.45 0.83 -3.17
N ARG A 27 14.32 -0.12 -2.87
CA ARG A 27 14.80 -1.12 -3.81
C ARG A 27 13.84 -2.31 -3.91
N ALA A 28 12.94 -2.29 -4.88
CA ALA A 28 11.84 -3.27 -5.01
C ALA A 28 12.31 -4.73 -5.14
N ASP A 29 13.48 -4.97 -5.72
CA ASP A 29 14.11 -6.31 -5.92
C ASP A 29 15.01 -6.74 -4.75
N SER A 30 15.04 -5.97 -3.64
CA SER A 30 15.85 -6.32 -2.47
C SER A 30 15.38 -7.62 -1.80
N SER A 31 16.35 -8.42 -1.35
CA SER A 31 16.11 -9.56 -0.45
C SER A 31 15.74 -9.12 0.98
N VAL A 32 16.13 -7.89 1.38
CA VAL A 32 15.72 -7.31 2.65
C VAL A 32 14.44 -6.51 2.45
N ARG A 33 13.36 -6.99 3.09
CA ARG A 33 12.03 -6.40 2.95
C ARG A 33 11.47 -5.97 4.30
N VAL A 34 10.97 -4.75 4.33
CA VAL A 34 10.18 -4.23 5.46
C VAL A 34 8.73 -4.20 5.01
N VAL A 35 7.93 -5.18 5.45
CA VAL A 35 6.50 -5.26 5.14
C VAL A 35 5.72 -4.52 6.22
N ILE A 36 4.99 -3.48 5.83
CA ILE A 36 4.33 -2.53 6.73
C ILE A 36 2.82 -2.70 6.58
N TYR A 37 2.16 -3.16 7.65
CA TYR A 37 0.71 -3.15 7.78
C TYR A 37 0.30 -1.84 8.42
N GLU A 38 -0.46 -1.04 7.67
CA GLU A 38 -0.79 0.34 8.05
C GLU A 38 -2.26 0.67 7.87
N ASP A 39 -2.74 1.56 8.72
CA ASP A 39 -4.06 2.17 8.68
C ASP A 39 -3.89 3.67 8.41
N LEU A 40 -4.48 4.15 7.32
CA LEU A 40 -4.29 5.54 6.88
C LEU A 40 -4.97 6.58 7.80
N GLN A 41 -5.81 6.14 8.73
CA GLN A 41 -6.42 6.97 9.77
C GLN A 41 -5.72 6.85 11.13
N CYS A 42 -4.79 5.90 11.30
CA CYS A 42 -4.11 5.67 12.57
C CYS A 42 -3.04 6.74 12.83
N PRO A 43 -3.06 7.47 13.97
CA PRO A 43 -2.05 8.47 14.29
C PRO A 43 -0.63 7.90 14.41
N ASP A 44 -0.48 6.68 14.95
CA ASP A 44 0.80 6.01 15.06
C ASP A 44 1.37 5.64 13.68
N CYS A 45 0.49 5.28 12.71
CA CYS A 45 0.90 5.10 11.31
C CYS A 45 1.40 6.41 10.69
N ALA A 46 0.75 7.53 10.98
CA ALA A 46 1.23 8.85 10.52
C ALA A 46 2.58 9.22 11.16
N ALA A 47 2.80 8.88 12.42
CA ALA A 47 4.09 9.06 13.08
C ALA A 47 5.18 8.17 12.47
N PHE A 48 4.86 6.90 12.20
CA PHE A 48 5.76 5.98 11.51
C PHE A 48 6.06 6.45 10.07
N ARG A 49 5.05 6.95 9.34
CA ARG A 49 5.24 7.51 7.99
C ARG A 49 6.27 8.65 8.00
N ARG A 50 6.20 9.57 8.97
CA ARG A 50 7.21 10.63 9.11
C ARG A 50 8.60 10.05 9.37
N MET A 51 8.74 9.09 10.27
CA MET A 51 10.01 8.40 10.53
C MET A 51 10.55 7.69 9.28
N LEU A 52 9.67 7.07 8.48
CA LEU A 52 10.03 6.42 7.23
C LEU A 52 10.55 7.43 6.22
N ASP A 53 9.85 8.56 6.01
CA ASP A 53 10.25 9.60 5.06
C ASP A 53 11.54 10.34 5.47
N GLU A 54 11.66 10.67 6.76
CA GLU A 54 12.76 11.53 7.26
C GLU A 54 14.03 10.77 7.59
N LYS A 55 13.92 9.47 7.93
CA LYS A 55 15.06 8.71 8.46
C LYS A 55 15.32 7.39 7.74
N LEU A 56 14.29 6.55 7.55
CA LEU A 56 14.50 5.19 7.02
C LEU A 56 14.76 5.20 5.51
N LEU A 57 13.96 5.90 4.72
CA LEU A 57 14.17 6.00 3.27
C LEU A 57 15.50 6.66 2.92
N PRO A 58 15.90 7.79 3.50
CA PRO A 58 17.21 8.38 3.22
C PRO A 58 18.39 7.44 3.51
N ARG A 59 18.27 6.58 4.52
CA ARG A 59 19.33 5.65 4.90
C ARG A 59 19.32 4.34 4.10
N TYR A 60 18.14 3.79 3.82
CA TYR A 60 18.00 2.40 3.39
C TYR A 60 17.36 2.19 2.01
N ALA A 61 16.79 3.22 1.36
CA ALA A 61 16.07 3.03 0.11
C ALA A 61 16.90 2.40 -1.02
N ALA A 62 18.22 2.58 -1.03
CA ALA A 62 19.11 1.95 -2.01
C ALA A 62 19.29 0.44 -1.80
N GLN A 63 18.94 -0.10 -0.64
CA GLN A 63 19.23 -1.47 -0.25
C GLN A 63 18.01 -2.29 0.18
N VAL A 64 16.92 -1.64 0.58
CA VAL A 64 15.75 -2.25 1.24
C VAL A 64 14.47 -1.96 0.45
N ALA A 65 13.57 -2.95 0.39
CA ALA A 65 12.21 -2.77 -0.11
C ALA A 65 11.24 -2.50 1.05
N PHE A 66 10.62 -1.33 1.07
CA PHE A 66 9.54 -0.99 1.99
C PHE A 66 8.19 -1.26 1.30
N VAL A 67 7.47 -2.27 1.78
CA VAL A 67 6.27 -2.83 1.15
C VAL A 67 5.05 -2.45 1.96
N HIS A 68 4.13 -1.70 1.38
CA HIS A 68 2.93 -1.21 2.06
C HIS A 68 1.77 -2.19 1.92
N ARG A 69 1.11 -2.52 3.04
CA ARG A 69 -0.07 -3.37 3.15
C ARG A 69 -1.19 -2.64 3.86
N ASP A 70 -2.41 -2.77 3.34
CA ASP A 70 -3.58 -2.15 3.94
C ASP A 70 -4.08 -2.97 5.13
N PHE A 71 -4.20 -2.32 6.29
CA PHE A 71 -4.76 -2.94 7.49
C PHE A 71 -5.69 -1.97 8.22
N PRO A 72 -6.82 -1.57 7.61
CA PRO A 72 -7.76 -0.63 8.21
C PRO A 72 -8.45 -1.22 9.42
N LEU A 73 -8.29 -0.58 10.58
CA LEU A 73 -8.91 -0.99 11.83
C LEU A 73 -10.40 -0.62 11.86
N ALA A 74 -11.25 -1.53 12.35
CA ALA A 74 -12.70 -1.32 12.39
C ALA A 74 -13.13 -0.09 13.22
N LYS A 75 -12.33 0.32 14.19
CA LYS A 75 -12.56 1.52 15.02
C LYS A 75 -12.38 2.85 14.28
N HIS A 76 -11.74 2.83 13.10
CA HIS A 76 -11.42 4.03 12.32
C HIS A 76 -12.42 4.23 11.19
N ALA A 77 -13.26 5.25 11.32
CA ALA A 77 -14.48 5.44 10.52
C ALA A 77 -14.26 5.58 9.01
N TRP A 78 -13.10 6.10 8.56
CA TRP A 78 -12.82 6.30 7.14
C TRP A 78 -11.55 5.55 6.65
N ALA A 79 -10.88 4.78 7.52
CA ALA A 79 -9.65 4.07 7.17
C ALA A 79 -9.81 3.13 5.96
N ARG A 80 -10.89 2.31 5.94
CA ARG A 80 -11.14 1.39 4.83
C ARG A 80 -11.38 2.13 3.51
N ARG A 81 -12.08 3.26 3.53
CA ARG A 81 -12.29 4.11 2.35
C ARG A 81 -10.97 4.69 1.85
N ALA A 82 -10.10 5.13 2.77
CA ALA A 82 -8.77 5.62 2.42
C ALA A 82 -7.90 4.54 1.77
N SER A 83 -7.90 3.33 2.31
CA SER A 83 -7.19 2.19 1.71
C SER A 83 -7.72 1.85 0.30
N ILE A 84 -9.04 1.85 0.10
CA ILE A 84 -9.66 1.64 -1.22
C ILE A 84 -9.22 2.71 -2.21
N ALA A 85 -9.25 4.00 -1.81
CA ALA A 85 -8.78 5.11 -2.64
C ALA A 85 -7.28 4.99 -2.96
N ALA A 86 -6.46 4.56 -1.99
CA ALA A 86 -5.03 4.32 -2.22
C ALA A 86 -4.80 3.24 -3.28
N ARG A 87 -5.62 2.18 -3.32
CA ARG A 87 -5.57 1.15 -4.39
C ARG A 87 -5.94 1.71 -5.76
N PHE A 88 -6.99 2.52 -5.83
CA PHE A 88 -7.36 3.20 -7.06
C PHE A 88 -6.21 4.04 -7.62
N PHE A 89 -5.57 4.88 -6.80
CA PHE A 89 -4.43 5.68 -7.24
C PHE A 89 -3.20 4.84 -7.58
N THR A 90 -2.95 3.75 -6.84
CA THR A 90 -1.84 2.82 -7.15
C THR A 90 -1.99 2.17 -8.52
N GLU A 91 -3.21 1.86 -8.94
CA GLU A 91 -3.50 1.29 -10.26
C GLU A 91 -3.30 2.31 -11.38
N GLN A 92 -3.61 3.60 -11.14
CA GLN A 92 -3.30 4.67 -12.09
C GLN A 92 -1.77 4.84 -12.22
N ASN A 93 -1.06 4.90 -11.10
CA ASN A 93 0.38 5.00 -11.01
C ASN A 93 0.84 4.61 -9.60
N PRO A 94 1.78 3.65 -9.43
CA PRO A 94 2.28 3.25 -8.12
C PRO A 94 2.79 4.40 -7.25
N GLN A 95 3.48 5.36 -7.86
CA GLN A 95 3.97 6.54 -7.14
C GLN A 95 2.82 7.43 -6.64
N LEU A 96 1.76 7.60 -7.44
CA LEU A 96 0.58 8.37 -7.04
C LEU A 96 -0.14 7.71 -5.84
N GLY A 97 -0.19 6.38 -5.80
CA GLY A 97 -0.72 5.65 -4.64
C GLY A 97 0.09 5.90 -3.36
N LEU A 98 1.42 5.97 -3.47
CA LEU A 98 2.30 6.32 -2.35
C LEU A 98 2.12 7.78 -1.91
N GLU A 99 1.98 8.70 -2.86
CA GLU A 99 1.70 10.11 -2.59
C GLU A 99 0.35 10.31 -1.89
N TYR A 100 -0.68 9.57 -2.31
CA TYR A 100 -1.98 9.59 -1.65
C TYR A 100 -1.89 9.08 -0.20
N ARG A 101 -1.13 8.02 0.07
CA ARG A 101 -0.90 7.53 1.44
C ARG A 101 -0.24 8.61 2.31
N ARG A 102 0.81 9.28 1.80
CA ARG A 102 1.46 10.41 2.49
C ARG A 102 0.49 11.56 2.75
N PHE A 103 -0.23 11.97 1.70
CA PHE A 103 -1.23 13.04 1.80
C PHE A 103 -2.28 12.75 2.87
N THR A 104 -2.86 11.56 2.83
CA THR A 104 -3.92 11.16 3.75
C THR A 104 -3.43 11.15 5.19
N MET A 105 -2.24 10.57 5.46
CA MET A 105 -1.65 10.55 6.79
C MET A 105 -1.25 11.95 7.30
N ALA A 106 -0.78 12.82 6.42
CA ALA A 106 -0.41 14.19 6.79
C ALA A 106 -1.64 15.05 7.14
N HIS A 107 -2.81 14.74 6.55
CA HIS A 107 -4.04 15.51 6.72
C HIS A 107 -5.07 14.84 7.64
N GLN A 108 -4.66 13.86 8.45
CA GLN A 108 -5.55 13.19 9.41
C GLN A 108 -6.28 14.16 10.35
N PRO A 109 -5.62 15.22 10.91
CA PRO A 109 -6.29 16.14 11.84
C PRO A 109 -7.46 16.91 11.23
N GLU A 110 -7.45 17.11 9.91
CA GLU A 110 -8.46 17.88 9.17
C GLU A 110 -9.48 16.98 8.48
N THR A 111 -9.30 15.65 8.54
CA THR A 111 -10.13 14.67 7.82
C THR A 111 -11.05 13.94 8.80
N ASN A 112 -12.32 13.86 8.45
CA ASN A 112 -13.32 13.07 9.17
C ASN A 112 -14.23 12.30 8.18
N ALA A 113 -15.18 11.51 8.71
CA ALA A 113 -16.07 10.69 7.87
C ALA A 113 -16.93 11.52 6.90
N ASP A 114 -17.32 12.74 7.30
CA ASP A 114 -18.21 13.60 6.52
C ASP A 114 -17.50 14.30 5.38
N ASN A 115 -16.25 14.77 5.62
CA ASN A 115 -15.48 15.51 4.63
C ASN A 115 -14.51 14.63 3.80
N PHE A 116 -14.41 13.33 4.08
CA PHE A 116 -13.47 12.43 3.42
C PHE A 116 -13.57 12.46 1.89
N ASN A 117 -14.79 12.44 1.32
CA ASN A 117 -14.98 12.49 -0.14
C ASN A 117 -14.50 13.82 -0.74
N VAL A 118 -14.65 14.92 -0.01
CA VAL A 118 -14.17 16.24 -0.45
C VAL A 118 -12.62 16.22 -0.51
N ARG A 119 -11.97 15.72 0.55
CA ARG A 119 -10.51 15.59 0.58
C ARG A 119 -9.96 14.67 -0.50
N LEU A 120 -10.65 13.55 -0.76
CA LEU A 120 -10.31 12.63 -1.84
C LEU A 120 -10.40 13.33 -3.21
N ALA A 121 -11.48 14.06 -3.45
CA ALA A 121 -11.70 14.81 -4.69
C ALA A 121 -10.66 15.92 -4.89
N GLU A 122 -10.28 16.62 -3.82
CA GLU A 122 -9.22 17.65 -3.83
C GLU A 122 -7.87 17.05 -4.25
N PHE A 123 -7.49 15.91 -3.66
CA PHE A 123 -6.26 15.18 -4.05
C PHE A 123 -6.31 14.75 -5.52
N ALA A 124 -7.40 14.12 -5.95
CA ALA A 124 -7.57 13.68 -7.34
C ALA A 124 -7.41 14.85 -8.32
N LYS A 125 -8.09 15.98 -8.06
CA LYS A 125 -8.01 17.19 -8.88
C LYS A 125 -6.59 17.77 -8.95
N ALA A 126 -5.88 17.79 -7.82
CA ALA A 126 -4.51 18.30 -7.76
C ALA A 126 -3.53 17.46 -8.62
N HIS A 127 -3.84 16.19 -8.81
CA HIS A 127 -3.04 15.25 -9.61
C HIS A 127 -3.63 14.96 -11.00
N GLN A 128 -4.56 15.80 -11.48
CA GLN A 128 -5.19 15.68 -12.82
C GLN A 128 -5.95 14.36 -13.03
N ILE A 129 -6.42 13.75 -11.95
CA ILE A 129 -7.33 12.60 -11.96
C ILE A 129 -8.76 13.12 -11.80
N ASP A 130 -9.71 12.49 -12.49
CA ASP A 130 -11.12 12.82 -12.37
C ASP A 130 -11.62 12.60 -10.93
N PRO A 131 -12.06 13.65 -10.23
CA PRO A 131 -12.56 13.56 -8.86
C PRO A 131 -13.78 12.65 -8.70
N GLU A 132 -14.66 12.60 -9.70
CA GLU A 132 -15.85 11.75 -9.68
C GLU A 132 -15.46 10.28 -9.79
N ALA A 133 -14.50 9.96 -10.66
CA ALA A 133 -13.95 8.61 -10.77
C ALA A 133 -13.27 8.15 -9.47
N ALA A 134 -12.52 9.03 -8.80
CA ALA A 134 -11.88 8.72 -7.52
C ALA A 134 -12.91 8.44 -6.41
N VAL A 135 -13.99 9.20 -6.34
CA VAL A 135 -15.08 8.97 -5.39
C VAL A 135 -15.87 7.71 -5.74
N ALA A 136 -16.17 7.48 -7.02
CA ALA A 136 -16.86 6.27 -7.49
C ALA A 136 -16.05 4.98 -7.20
N ALA A 137 -14.72 5.06 -7.22
CA ALA A 137 -13.82 3.94 -6.91
C ALA A 137 -14.05 3.38 -5.49
N LEU A 138 -14.57 4.17 -4.56
CA LEU A 138 -14.89 3.71 -3.19
C LEU A 138 -15.96 2.61 -3.15
N ALA A 139 -16.82 2.53 -4.17
CA ALA A 139 -17.84 1.50 -4.33
C ALA A 139 -17.40 0.34 -5.25
N ASN A 140 -16.21 0.41 -5.83
CA ASN A 140 -15.71 -0.63 -6.73
C ASN A 140 -15.23 -1.86 -5.91
N PRO A 141 -15.83 -3.06 -6.12
CA PRO A 141 -15.47 -4.27 -5.39
C PRO A 141 -14.01 -4.69 -5.62
N HIS A 142 -13.45 -4.42 -6.79
CA HIS A 142 -12.05 -4.76 -7.11
C HIS A 142 -11.08 -4.17 -6.07
N TYR A 143 -11.17 -2.88 -5.77
CA TYR A 143 -10.27 -2.25 -4.78
C TYR A 143 -10.57 -2.70 -3.34
N ALA A 144 -11.85 -2.94 -3.04
CA ALA A 144 -12.25 -3.47 -1.74
C ALA A 144 -11.68 -4.88 -1.48
N GLU A 145 -11.65 -5.74 -2.50
CA GLU A 145 -11.06 -7.08 -2.44
C GLU A 145 -9.53 -7.02 -2.26
N LEU A 146 -8.84 -6.07 -2.90
CA LEU A 146 -7.40 -5.88 -2.71
C LEU A 146 -7.07 -5.48 -1.26
N VAL A 147 -7.84 -4.57 -0.69
CA VAL A 147 -7.71 -4.18 0.72
C VAL A 147 -8.00 -5.36 1.64
N GLU A 148 -9.07 -6.13 1.36
CA GLU A 148 -9.43 -7.30 2.15
C GLU A 148 -8.33 -8.37 2.12
N LYS A 149 -7.72 -8.60 0.96
CA LYS A 149 -6.62 -9.56 0.83
C LYS A 149 -5.42 -9.18 1.70
N ASP A 150 -5.03 -7.91 1.72
CA ASP A 150 -3.95 -7.44 2.60
C ASP A 150 -4.33 -7.55 4.08
N TYR A 151 -5.57 -7.21 4.41
CA TYR A 151 -6.08 -7.34 5.76
C TYR A 151 -6.02 -8.80 6.24
N GLN A 152 -6.49 -9.75 5.44
CA GLN A 152 -6.46 -11.17 5.77
C GLN A 152 -5.03 -11.73 5.83
N ASP A 153 -4.11 -11.27 4.96
CA ASP A 153 -2.69 -11.60 5.07
C ASP A 153 -2.12 -11.13 6.42
N GLY A 154 -2.44 -9.91 6.84
CA GLY A 154 -2.04 -9.38 8.14
C GLY A 154 -2.62 -10.19 9.31
N VAL A 155 -3.92 -10.50 9.28
CA VAL A 155 -4.56 -11.36 10.30
C VAL A 155 -3.87 -12.71 10.38
N SER A 156 -3.56 -13.35 9.26
CA SER A 156 -2.87 -14.64 9.21
C SER A 156 -1.46 -14.61 9.82
N ARG A 157 -0.84 -13.42 9.85
CA ARG A 157 0.47 -13.15 10.47
C ARG A 157 0.39 -12.68 11.92
N GLY A 158 -0.82 -12.62 12.48
CA GLY A 158 -1.05 -12.17 13.85
C GLY A 158 -1.01 -10.65 14.04
N VAL A 159 -1.19 -9.86 12.96
CA VAL A 159 -1.31 -8.40 13.08
C VAL A 159 -2.64 -8.06 13.76
N VAL A 160 -2.57 -7.27 14.83
CA VAL A 160 -3.73 -6.77 15.60
C VAL A 160 -3.65 -5.27 15.83
N HIS A 161 -2.47 -4.68 15.64
CA HIS A 161 -2.18 -3.26 15.86
C HIS A 161 -1.50 -2.65 14.62
N THR A 162 -1.64 -1.34 14.45
CA THR A 162 -0.99 -0.59 13.37
C THR A 162 -0.25 0.64 13.90
N PRO A 163 0.94 0.95 13.36
CA PRO A 163 1.67 0.17 12.35
C PRO A 163 2.24 -1.15 12.91
N THR A 164 2.25 -2.20 12.10
CA THR A 164 3.09 -3.38 12.35
C THR A 164 4.04 -3.55 11.16
N ALA A 165 5.34 -3.52 11.41
CA ALA A 165 6.36 -3.72 10.39
C ALA A 165 7.11 -5.04 10.62
N PHE A 166 7.29 -5.83 9.55
CA PHE A 166 8.09 -7.06 9.58
C PHE A 166 9.38 -6.84 8.78
N VAL A 167 10.52 -6.88 9.44
CA VAL A 167 11.84 -6.91 8.78
C VAL A 167 12.25 -8.36 8.60
N ASN A 168 12.18 -8.88 7.37
CA ASN A 168 12.43 -10.29 7.06
C ASN A 168 11.78 -11.29 8.05
N GLY A 169 10.55 -10.97 8.51
CA GLY A 169 9.78 -11.81 9.44
C GLY A 169 9.86 -11.43 10.91
N ARG A 170 10.81 -10.58 11.33
CA ARG A 170 10.86 -10.03 12.69
C ARG A 170 9.88 -8.86 12.84
N ALA A 171 8.94 -8.97 13.77
CA ALA A 171 7.90 -7.96 13.98
C ALA A 171 8.36 -6.77 14.84
N PHE A 172 7.91 -5.57 14.44
CA PHE A 172 7.97 -4.31 15.17
C PHE A 172 6.55 -3.75 15.21
N ILE A 173 6.01 -3.49 16.42
CA ILE A 173 4.58 -3.26 16.62
C ILE A 173 4.36 -1.90 17.29
N GLU A 174 3.46 -1.07 16.72
CA GLU A 174 3.00 0.23 17.21
C GLU A 174 4.12 1.24 17.42
N THR A 175 4.63 1.35 18.65
CA THR A 175 5.52 2.41 19.09
C THR A 175 6.98 1.94 19.19
N PHE A 176 7.56 1.49 18.09
CA PHE A 176 8.99 1.21 18.02
C PHE A 176 9.79 2.44 17.56
N SER A 177 11.02 2.55 18.05
CA SER A 177 11.91 3.66 17.70
C SER A 177 12.63 3.43 16.36
N PHE A 178 13.22 4.52 15.82
CA PHE A 178 14.10 4.45 14.67
C PHE A 178 15.29 3.51 14.91
N GLU A 179 15.87 3.57 16.11
CA GLU A 179 17.04 2.77 16.51
C GLU A 179 16.71 1.27 16.52
N GLU A 180 15.52 0.91 17.04
CA GLU A 180 15.08 -0.48 17.11
C GLU A 180 14.86 -1.10 15.71
N ILE A 181 14.11 -0.41 14.84
CA ILE A 181 13.86 -0.93 13.48
C ILE A 181 15.13 -0.88 12.61
N SER A 182 15.97 0.17 12.75
CA SER A 182 17.25 0.27 12.05
C SER A 182 18.17 -0.89 12.40
N LYS A 183 18.27 -1.25 13.69
CA LYS A 183 19.04 -2.40 14.12
C LYS A 183 18.55 -3.69 13.45
N GLY A 184 17.22 -3.89 13.36
CA GLY A 184 16.66 -5.04 12.67
C GLY A 184 16.97 -5.06 11.17
N ILE A 185 16.97 -3.89 10.52
CA ILE A 185 17.34 -3.76 9.09
C ILE A 185 18.84 -4.01 8.91
N ASP A 186 19.69 -3.41 9.74
CA ASP A 186 21.15 -3.59 9.67
C ASP A 186 21.54 -5.07 9.87
N GLU A 187 20.89 -5.77 10.81
CA GLU A 187 21.05 -7.22 11.03
C GLU A 187 20.63 -8.01 9.78
N ALA A 188 19.50 -7.66 9.15
CA ALA A 188 19.03 -8.36 7.94
C ALA A 188 19.90 -8.10 6.71
N LEU A 189 20.55 -6.93 6.60
CA LEU A 189 21.49 -6.58 5.52
C LEU A 189 22.84 -7.28 5.67
N ALA A 190 23.20 -7.76 6.87
CA ALA A 190 24.46 -8.44 7.15
C ALA A 190 24.44 -9.93 6.80
N HIS A 191 23.28 -10.49 6.45
CA HIS A 191 23.06 -11.91 6.12
C HIS A 191 22.53 -12.07 4.70
#